data_58a1e0fdfe5435f90660da1b98bfba7c
#
_entry.id   58a1e0fdfe5435f90660da1b98bfba7c
#
_cell.length_a   1.000
_cell.length_b   1.000
_cell.length_c   1.000
_cell.angle_alpha   90.00
_cell.angle_beta   90.00
_cell.angle_gamma   90.00
#
_symmetry.space_group_name_H-M   'P 1'
#
loop_
_entity.id
_entity.type
_entity.pdbx_description
1 polymer ?
#
loop_
_entity_poly.entity_id
_entity_poly.type
_entity_poly.pdbx_seq_one_letter_code
_entity_poly.pdbx_strand_id
1 'polypeptide(L)'
;DLINPFLMKDMDLAVDRLNDAMGRKERILVYGDYDVDGCTAVALVYKFLRQFYSNIDYYIPDRYDEGYGISHKGLQYAEETGVKLIIILDCGIKAVEEIAHAKELGIDFIICDHHVPDDELPCAVATLNPKRADDLVAVSIAADLVPVVDENRILAFHGLKQLNQNPSVGLKAIVDVCGLSGRELSMSEIIFKIGPRINASGRMECGKES
;
A
#
# COMPACT_ATOMS: atom_id res chain seq x y z
N ASP A 1 -8.90 16.53 14.73
CA ASP A 1 -8.58 15.23 15.36
C ASP A 1 -8.83 14.13 14.34
N LEU A 2 -8.02 13.07 14.36
CA LEU A 2 -8.21 11.89 13.50
C LEU A 2 -9.41 11.08 13.98
N ILE A 3 -10.16 10.50 13.05
CA ILE A 3 -11.24 9.57 13.38
C ILE A 3 -10.65 8.26 13.93
N ASN A 4 -11.41 7.60 14.82
CA ASN A 4 -11.01 6.31 15.35
C ASN A 4 -10.94 5.26 14.21
N PRO A 5 -9.78 4.67 13.90
CA PRO A 5 -9.64 3.72 12.80
C PRO A 5 -10.49 2.45 12.96
N PHE A 6 -10.88 2.10 14.19
CA PHE A 6 -11.77 0.95 14.46
C PHE A 6 -13.24 1.20 14.07
N LEU A 7 -13.58 2.39 13.57
CA LEU A 7 -14.87 2.62 12.90
C LEU A 7 -14.86 2.08 11.45
N MET A 8 -13.68 1.83 10.88
CA MET A 8 -13.57 1.16 9.59
C MET A 8 -14.00 -0.31 9.73
N LYS A 9 -14.84 -0.75 8.82
CA LYS A 9 -15.30 -2.15 8.81
C LYS A 9 -14.12 -3.11 8.71
N ASP A 10 -14.18 -4.19 9.47
CA ASP A 10 -13.18 -5.28 9.53
C ASP A 10 -11.80 -4.85 10.10
N MET A 11 -11.63 -3.63 10.63
CA MET A 11 -10.36 -3.19 11.21
C MET A 11 -9.96 -4.02 12.42
N ASP A 12 -10.90 -4.42 13.25
CA ASP A 12 -10.69 -5.31 14.38
C ASP A 12 -10.19 -6.69 13.91
N LEU A 13 -10.83 -7.28 12.90
CA LEU A 13 -10.40 -8.55 12.31
C LEU A 13 -9.00 -8.48 11.72
N ALA A 14 -8.66 -7.37 11.04
CA ALA A 14 -7.34 -7.14 10.47
C ALA A 14 -6.27 -7.07 11.55
N VAL A 15 -6.51 -6.30 12.61
CA VAL A 15 -5.58 -6.14 13.73
C VAL A 15 -5.41 -7.45 14.49
N ASP A 16 -6.49 -8.18 14.77
CA ASP A 16 -6.45 -9.47 15.46
C ASP A 16 -5.67 -10.51 14.65
N ARG A 17 -5.91 -10.62 13.32
CA ARG A 17 -5.16 -11.55 12.46
C ARG A 17 -3.68 -11.20 12.36
N LEU A 18 -3.34 -9.91 12.30
CA LEU A 18 -1.96 -9.46 12.29
C LEU A 18 -1.24 -9.79 13.61
N ASN A 19 -1.89 -9.55 14.75
CA ASN A 19 -1.36 -9.89 16.08
C ASN A 19 -1.16 -11.41 16.22
N ASP A 20 -2.11 -12.20 15.74
CA ASP A 20 -2.00 -13.66 15.72
C ASP A 20 -0.80 -14.14 14.88
N ALA A 21 -0.61 -13.56 13.69
CA ALA A 21 0.53 -13.89 12.83
C ALA A 21 1.87 -13.60 13.53
N MET A 22 1.98 -12.42 14.14
CA MET A 22 3.19 -12.05 14.89
C MET A 22 3.40 -12.96 16.11
N GLY A 23 2.34 -13.27 16.85
CA GLY A 23 2.38 -14.15 18.01
C GLY A 23 2.81 -15.57 17.68
N ARG A 24 2.36 -16.10 16.54
CA ARG A 24 2.72 -17.44 16.02
C ARG A 24 4.02 -17.43 15.23
N LYS A 25 4.67 -16.28 15.06
CA LYS A 25 5.89 -16.10 14.25
C LYS A 25 5.71 -16.50 12.77
N GLU A 26 4.51 -16.32 12.24
CA GLU A 26 4.19 -16.60 10.84
C GLU A 26 4.92 -15.63 9.91
N ARG A 27 5.31 -16.08 8.72
CA ARG A 27 5.89 -15.18 7.72
C ARG A 27 4.78 -14.31 7.11
N ILE A 28 5.00 -13.00 7.13
CA ILE A 28 4.09 -11.98 6.60
C ILE A 28 4.67 -11.42 5.31
N LEU A 29 3.82 -11.24 4.30
CA LEU A 29 4.16 -10.56 3.05
C LEU A 29 3.33 -9.30 2.90
N VAL A 30 3.98 -8.17 2.71
CA VAL A 30 3.33 -6.91 2.31
C VAL A 30 3.34 -6.86 0.79
N TYR A 31 2.18 -6.94 0.18
CA TYR A 31 1.99 -6.96 -1.27
C TYR A 31 1.31 -5.68 -1.73
N GLY A 32 1.71 -5.09 -2.82
CA GLY A 32 1.04 -3.92 -3.38
C GLY A 32 1.19 -3.83 -4.88
N ASP A 33 0.45 -2.91 -5.49
CA ASP A 33 0.58 -2.65 -6.91
C ASP A 33 1.87 -1.89 -7.25
N TYR A 34 2.20 -1.82 -8.53
CA TYR A 34 3.44 -1.24 -9.07
C TYR A 34 3.39 0.28 -9.26
N ASP A 35 2.26 0.92 -9.05
CA ASP A 35 2.14 2.38 -9.21
C ASP A 35 2.53 3.16 -7.94
N VAL A 36 2.31 4.48 -7.93
CA VAL A 36 2.78 5.35 -6.85
C VAL A 36 2.14 5.01 -5.52
N ASP A 37 0.84 4.84 -5.48
CA ASP A 37 0.10 4.58 -4.25
C ASP A 37 0.36 3.17 -3.74
N GLY A 38 0.39 2.16 -4.60
CA GLY A 38 0.80 0.81 -4.25
C GLY A 38 2.23 0.75 -3.69
N CYS A 39 3.22 1.31 -4.40
CA CYS A 39 4.61 1.33 -3.94
C CYS A 39 4.80 2.10 -2.64
N THR A 40 4.15 3.27 -2.49
CA THR A 40 4.26 4.07 -1.26
C THR A 40 3.56 3.43 -0.08
N ALA A 41 2.41 2.78 -0.29
CA ALA A 41 1.71 2.01 0.73
C ALA A 41 2.54 0.82 1.22
N VAL A 42 3.14 0.04 0.30
CA VAL A 42 4.06 -1.05 0.65
C VAL A 42 5.24 -0.54 1.46
N ALA A 43 5.89 0.53 1.00
CA ALA A 43 7.03 1.10 1.72
C ALA A 43 6.66 1.57 3.13
N LEU A 44 5.49 2.18 3.30
CA LEU A 44 4.99 2.65 4.59
C LEU A 44 4.74 1.49 5.54
N VAL A 45 3.91 0.53 5.12
CA VAL A 45 3.49 -0.60 5.97
C VAL A 45 4.67 -1.51 6.29
N TYR A 46 5.50 -1.83 5.29
CA TYR A 46 6.70 -2.65 5.51
C TYR A 46 7.67 -1.98 6.50
N LYS A 47 8.01 -0.70 6.30
CA LYS A 47 8.92 0.03 7.21
C LYS A 47 8.36 0.14 8.62
N PHE A 48 7.05 0.31 8.77
CA PHE A 48 6.41 0.38 10.07
C PHE A 48 6.47 -0.98 10.78
N LEU A 49 5.96 -2.03 10.16
CA LEU A 49 5.92 -3.37 10.77
C LEU A 49 7.31 -3.96 11.01
N ARG A 50 8.29 -3.65 10.16
CA ARG A 50 9.68 -4.11 10.31
C ARG A 50 10.35 -3.64 11.59
N GLN A 51 9.86 -2.58 12.22
CA GLN A 51 10.36 -2.10 13.51
C GLN A 51 10.03 -3.07 14.67
N PHE A 52 8.94 -3.81 14.54
CA PHE A 52 8.41 -4.69 15.60
C PHE A 52 8.52 -6.17 15.24
N TYR A 53 8.59 -6.47 13.94
CA TYR A 53 8.53 -7.84 13.44
C TYR A 53 9.54 -8.10 12.34
N SER A 54 10.39 -9.11 12.54
CA SER A 54 11.49 -9.39 11.62
C SER A 54 11.13 -10.39 10.52
N ASN A 55 10.13 -11.28 10.73
CA ASN A 55 9.71 -12.29 9.77
C ASN A 55 8.69 -11.73 8.77
N ILE A 56 9.07 -10.65 8.10
CA ILE A 56 8.26 -9.91 7.14
C ILE A 56 9.07 -9.59 5.90
N ASP A 57 8.41 -9.67 4.75
CA ASP A 57 8.96 -9.35 3.44
C ASP A 57 7.96 -8.50 2.65
N TYR A 58 8.33 -8.07 1.46
CA TYR A 58 7.44 -7.34 0.56
C TYR A 58 7.51 -7.88 -0.86
N TYR A 59 6.45 -7.67 -1.63
CA TYR A 59 6.37 -8.02 -3.04
C TYR A 59 5.63 -6.92 -3.82
N ILE A 60 6.21 -6.55 -4.96
CA ILE A 60 5.60 -5.65 -5.94
C ILE A 60 5.69 -6.37 -7.29
N PRO A 61 4.55 -6.64 -7.97
CA PRO A 61 4.55 -7.35 -9.24
C PRO A 61 5.23 -6.54 -10.35
N ASP A 62 5.82 -7.24 -11.31
CA ASP A 62 6.32 -6.61 -12.52
C ASP A 62 5.16 -6.26 -13.46
N ARG A 63 5.07 -4.98 -13.86
CA ARG A 63 3.99 -4.48 -14.69
C ARG A 63 3.84 -5.23 -16.02
N TYR A 64 4.96 -5.59 -16.63
CA TYR A 64 4.99 -6.17 -17.98
C TYR A 64 4.84 -7.69 -17.96
N ASP A 65 5.42 -8.33 -16.97
CA ASP A 65 5.45 -9.79 -16.83
C ASP A 65 4.27 -10.37 -16.06
N GLU A 66 3.71 -9.57 -15.11
CA GLU A 66 2.73 -10.06 -14.13
C GLU A 66 1.39 -9.32 -14.25
N GLY A 67 1.40 -8.07 -14.70
CA GLY A 67 0.20 -7.24 -14.80
C GLY A 67 -0.23 -6.62 -13.49
N TYR A 68 -1.46 -6.11 -13.46
CA TYR A 68 -2.07 -5.43 -12.32
C TYR A 68 -2.61 -6.44 -11.28
N GLY A 69 -2.46 -6.12 -10.01
CA GLY A 69 -3.08 -6.84 -8.91
C GLY A 69 -2.30 -8.08 -8.46
N ILE A 70 -3.01 -9.09 -7.96
CA ILE A 70 -2.38 -10.33 -7.46
C ILE A 70 -1.92 -11.18 -8.64
N SER A 71 -0.63 -11.46 -8.72
CA SER A 71 -0.04 -12.29 -9.77
C SER A 71 0.16 -13.74 -9.32
N HIS A 72 0.13 -14.66 -10.28
CA HIS A 72 0.50 -16.06 -10.03
C HIS A 72 1.93 -16.20 -9.50
N LYS A 73 2.89 -15.38 -10.00
CA LYS A 73 4.27 -15.37 -9.51
C LYS A 73 4.36 -14.89 -8.07
N GLY A 74 3.56 -13.89 -7.70
CA GLY A 74 3.49 -13.39 -6.33
C GLY A 74 2.93 -14.44 -5.36
N LEU A 75 1.89 -15.19 -5.77
CA LEU A 75 1.35 -16.29 -4.98
C LEU A 75 2.33 -17.46 -4.88
N GLN A 76 2.99 -17.82 -5.96
CA GLN A 76 4.04 -18.84 -5.96
C GLN A 76 5.19 -18.45 -5.03
N TYR A 77 5.64 -17.19 -5.09
CA TYR A 77 6.65 -16.68 -4.15
C TYR A 77 6.18 -16.80 -2.69
N ALA A 78 4.94 -16.47 -2.41
CA ALA A 78 4.38 -16.57 -1.05
C ALA A 78 4.35 -18.03 -0.56
N GLU A 79 3.94 -18.98 -1.42
CA GLU A 79 3.91 -20.40 -1.12
C GLU A 79 5.33 -20.96 -0.87
N GLU A 80 6.25 -20.73 -1.81
CA GLU A 80 7.64 -21.24 -1.75
C GLU A 80 8.41 -20.71 -0.54
N THR A 81 8.11 -19.48 -0.11
CA THR A 81 8.74 -18.84 1.05
C THR A 81 8.02 -19.10 2.38
N GLY A 82 6.91 -19.83 2.36
CA GLY A 82 6.16 -20.21 3.56
C GLY A 82 5.38 -19.06 4.21
N VAL A 83 4.95 -18.07 3.43
CA VAL A 83 4.07 -16.99 3.87
C VAL A 83 2.74 -17.56 4.38
N LYS A 84 2.22 -17.00 5.46
CA LYS A 84 0.93 -17.36 6.05
C LYS A 84 -0.07 -16.22 6.08
N LEU A 85 0.40 -15.00 5.95
CA LEU A 85 -0.43 -13.80 5.88
C LEU A 85 0.09 -12.86 4.80
N ILE A 86 -0.77 -12.47 3.87
CA ILE A 86 -0.51 -11.39 2.91
C ILE A 86 -1.34 -10.17 3.31
N ILE A 87 -0.67 -9.03 3.51
CA ILE A 87 -1.30 -7.73 3.61
C ILE A 87 -1.20 -7.10 2.23
N ILE A 88 -2.32 -7.08 1.52
CA ILE A 88 -2.35 -6.51 0.17
C ILE A 88 -2.84 -5.07 0.21
N LEU A 89 -2.16 -4.19 -0.51
CA LEU A 89 -2.34 -2.75 -0.49
C LEU A 89 -2.62 -2.23 -1.89
N ASP A 90 -3.62 -1.37 -2.01
CA ASP A 90 -3.99 -0.66 -3.23
C ASP A 90 -4.44 -1.55 -4.39
N CYS A 91 -4.73 -2.80 -4.13
CA CYS A 91 -5.29 -3.77 -5.06
C CYS A 91 -5.93 -4.94 -4.32
N GLY A 92 -6.50 -5.89 -5.07
CA GLY A 92 -6.97 -7.17 -4.53
C GLY A 92 -8.45 -7.24 -4.20
N ILE A 93 -9.21 -6.13 -4.17
CA ILE A 93 -10.64 -6.17 -3.84
C ILE A 93 -11.49 -6.92 -4.88
N LYS A 94 -10.94 -7.15 -6.07
CA LYS A 94 -11.58 -7.91 -7.15
C LYS A 94 -10.96 -9.29 -7.40
N ALA A 95 -9.92 -9.65 -6.65
CA ALA A 95 -9.15 -10.87 -6.84
C ALA A 95 -9.82 -12.08 -6.13
N VAL A 96 -11.04 -12.41 -6.54
CA VAL A 96 -11.86 -13.46 -5.90
C VAL A 96 -11.22 -14.84 -6.07
N GLU A 97 -10.83 -15.18 -7.30
CA GLU A 97 -10.26 -16.49 -7.63
C GLU A 97 -8.86 -16.69 -7.04
N GLU A 98 -8.00 -15.66 -7.13
CA GLU A 98 -6.63 -15.71 -6.63
C GLU A 98 -6.60 -15.87 -5.11
N ILE A 99 -7.45 -15.14 -4.39
CA ILE A 99 -7.54 -15.24 -2.93
C ILE A 99 -8.16 -16.54 -2.48
N ALA A 100 -9.15 -17.05 -3.21
CA ALA A 100 -9.72 -18.38 -2.94
C ALA A 100 -8.67 -19.49 -3.11
N HIS A 101 -7.87 -19.42 -4.19
CA HIS A 101 -6.77 -20.35 -4.40
C HIS A 101 -5.70 -20.27 -3.30
N ALA A 102 -5.29 -19.06 -2.93
CA ALA A 102 -4.30 -18.87 -1.86
C ALA A 102 -4.80 -19.39 -0.50
N LYS A 103 -6.09 -19.30 -0.23
CA LYS A 103 -6.71 -19.86 0.97
C LYS A 103 -6.60 -21.38 1.01
N GLU A 104 -6.71 -22.07 -0.12
CA GLU A 104 -6.47 -23.53 -0.21
C GLU A 104 -5.02 -23.90 0.14
N LEU A 105 -4.07 -23.00 -0.15
CA LEU A 105 -2.65 -23.11 0.23
C LEU A 105 -2.37 -22.74 1.70
N GLY A 106 -3.40 -22.35 2.45
CA GLY A 106 -3.30 -21.95 3.85
C GLY A 106 -2.64 -20.58 4.04
N ILE A 107 -2.86 -19.66 3.10
CA ILE A 107 -2.43 -18.27 3.12
C ILE A 107 -3.64 -17.37 3.33
N ASP A 108 -3.64 -16.59 4.40
CA ASP A 108 -4.68 -15.63 4.71
C ASP A 108 -4.38 -14.25 4.09
N PHE A 109 -5.45 -13.47 3.85
CA PHE A 109 -5.36 -12.12 3.30
C PHE A 109 -6.01 -11.08 4.21
N ILE A 110 -5.34 -9.92 4.32
CA ILE A 110 -5.93 -8.65 4.74
C ILE A 110 -5.86 -7.73 3.52
N ILE A 111 -7.02 -7.31 3.00
CA ILE A 111 -7.12 -6.41 1.84
C ILE A 111 -7.27 -4.98 2.35
N CYS A 112 -6.39 -4.07 1.87
CA CYS A 112 -6.49 -2.63 2.08
C CYS A 112 -6.54 -1.97 0.71
N ASP A 113 -7.73 -1.76 0.18
CA ASP A 113 -7.95 -1.32 -1.19
C ASP A 113 -9.07 -0.27 -1.26
N HIS A 114 -8.88 0.77 -2.07
CA HIS A 114 -9.85 1.86 -2.23
C HIS A 114 -10.69 1.73 -3.52
N HIS A 115 -10.40 0.76 -4.38
CA HIS A 115 -11.14 0.55 -5.62
C HIS A 115 -12.60 0.13 -5.35
N VAL A 116 -13.46 0.33 -6.34
CA VAL A 116 -14.85 -0.09 -6.26
C VAL A 116 -14.91 -1.62 -6.34
N PRO A 117 -15.48 -2.29 -5.33
CA PRO A 117 -15.64 -3.74 -5.39
C PRO A 117 -16.63 -4.15 -6.47
N ASP A 118 -16.51 -5.37 -6.95
CA ASP A 118 -17.54 -6.02 -7.75
C ASP A 118 -18.67 -6.60 -6.85
N ASP A 119 -19.65 -7.27 -7.42
CA ASP A 119 -20.79 -7.83 -6.68
C ASP A 119 -20.35 -8.89 -5.66
N GLU A 120 -19.26 -9.60 -5.94
CA GLU A 120 -18.65 -10.61 -5.07
C GLU A 120 -17.34 -10.09 -4.48
N LEU A 121 -17.18 -10.23 -3.16
CA LEU A 121 -15.95 -9.89 -2.46
C LEU A 121 -15.06 -11.12 -2.28
N PRO A 122 -13.72 -10.96 -2.35
CA PRO A 122 -12.78 -12.02 -2.02
C PRO A 122 -12.97 -12.55 -0.60
N CYS A 123 -12.73 -13.85 -0.40
CA CYS A 123 -12.84 -14.52 0.91
C CYS A 123 -11.63 -14.24 1.83
N ALA A 124 -11.23 -12.97 1.95
CA ALA A 124 -10.20 -12.50 2.85
C ALA A 124 -10.65 -12.52 4.33
N VAL A 125 -9.68 -12.53 5.26
CA VAL A 125 -9.98 -12.42 6.69
C VAL A 125 -10.55 -11.04 7.03
N ALA A 126 -10.00 -10.00 6.39
CA ALA A 126 -10.49 -8.63 6.53
C ALA A 126 -10.39 -7.88 5.20
N THR A 127 -11.37 -7.02 4.93
CA THR A 127 -11.38 -6.13 3.76
C THR A 127 -11.60 -4.71 4.20
N LEU A 128 -10.49 -3.97 4.30
CA LEU A 128 -10.47 -2.55 4.62
C LEU A 128 -10.61 -1.76 3.32
N ASN A 129 -11.77 -1.12 3.14
CA ASN A 129 -12.03 -0.31 1.97
C ASN A 129 -12.55 1.06 2.40
N PRO A 130 -11.83 2.17 2.10
CA PRO A 130 -12.17 3.51 2.53
C PRO A 130 -13.41 4.09 1.82
N LYS A 131 -13.88 3.53 0.72
CA LYS A 131 -15.21 3.86 0.20
C LYS A 131 -16.33 3.39 1.12
N ARG A 132 -15.95 2.71 2.20
CA ARG A 132 -16.77 2.38 3.37
C ARG A 132 -16.43 3.24 4.59
N ALA A 133 -15.36 4.03 4.58
CA ALA A 133 -14.94 5.08 5.51
C ALA A 133 -13.63 5.72 5.02
N ASP A 134 -13.51 7.05 5.08
CA ASP A 134 -12.40 7.83 4.51
C ASP A 134 -11.07 7.55 5.21
N ASP A 135 -10.00 7.21 4.44
CA ASP A 135 -8.61 7.25 4.95
C ASP A 135 -7.54 7.22 3.83
N LEU A 136 -6.47 7.95 3.95
CA LEU A 136 -5.02 7.75 3.92
C LEU A 136 -4.13 8.62 3.02
N VAL A 137 -3.09 9.20 3.65
CA VAL A 137 -1.73 9.65 3.28
C VAL A 137 -1.54 10.61 2.09
N ALA A 138 -0.85 11.74 2.36
CA ALA A 138 -0.76 12.92 1.49
C ALA A 138 -0.25 12.68 0.06
N VAL A 139 0.67 11.72 -0.15
CA VAL A 139 1.20 11.45 -1.50
C VAL A 139 0.24 10.60 -2.30
N SER A 140 -0.35 9.58 -1.71
CA SER A 140 -1.40 8.77 -2.29
C SER A 140 -2.63 9.64 -2.62
N ILE A 141 -3.10 10.45 -1.64
CA ILE A 141 -4.18 11.43 -1.83
C ILE A 141 -3.90 12.37 -3.00
N ALA A 142 -2.66 12.83 -3.14
CA ALA A 142 -2.28 13.76 -4.20
C ALA A 142 -2.12 13.05 -5.55
N ALA A 143 -1.55 11.85 -5.59
CA ALA A 143 -1.29 11.11 -6.83
C ALA A 143 -2.58 10.59 -7.47
N ASP A 144 -3.53 10.13 -6.66
CA ASP A 144 -4.83 9.59 -7.10
C ASP A 144 -5.92 10.68 -7.24
N LEU A 145 -5.56 11.96 -7.06
CA LEU A 145 -6.47 13.12 -7.18
C LEU A 145 -7.76 12.99 -6.35
N VAL A 146 -7.69 12.32 -5.20
CA VAL A 146 -8.85 12.22 -4.30
C VAL A 146 -9.19 13.56 -3.64
N PRO A 147 -10.45 13.82 -3.28
CA PRO A 147 -10.85 15.06 -2.60
C PRO A 147 -10.04 15.30 -1.32
N VAL A 148 -9.40 16.47 -1.21
CA VAL A 148 -8.62 16.88 -0.04
C VAL A 148 -9.55 17.52 0.99
N VAL A 149 -10.43 16.71 1.57
CA VAL A 149 -11.40 17.09 2.61
C VAL A 149 -11.17 16.24 3.87
N ASP A 150 -11.79 16.60 4.97
CA ASP A 150 -11.78 15.87 6.24
C ASP A 150 -10.39 15.35 6.63
N GLU A 151 -10.21 14.06 6.88
CA GLU A 151 -8.96 13.42 7.26
C GLU A 151 -7.90 13.54 6.16
N ASN A 152 -8.29 13.43 4.90
CA ASN A 152 -7.37 13.59 3.77
C ASN A 152 -6.68 14.94 3.81
N ARG A 153 -7.40 15.99 4.20
CA ARG A 153 -6.83 17.32 4.37
C ARG A 153 -5.82 17.38 5.52
N ILE A 154 -6.12 16.73 6.64
CA ILE A 154 -5.23 16.69 7.81
C ILE A 154 -3.95 15.92 7.46
N LEU A 155 -4.09 14.74 6.88
CA LEU A 155 -2.98 13.88 6.47
C LEU A 155 -2.13 14.54 5.38
N ALA A 156 -2.77 15.13 4.36
CA ALA A 156 -2.08 15.87 3.31
C ALA A 156 -1.27 17.05 3.87
N PHE A 157 -1.83 17.79 4.82
CA PHE A 157 -1.14 18.90 5.49
C PHE A 157 0.10 18.43 6.27
N HIS A 158 -0.05 17.40 7.11
CA HIS A 158 1.05 16.88 7.91
C HIS A 158 2.10 16.18 7.05
N GLY A 159 1.68 15.40 6.05
CA GLY A 159 2.58 14.74 5.12
C GLY A 159 3.38 15.73 4.27
N LEU A 160 2.76 16.79 3.76
CA LEU A 160 3.44 17.87 3.04
C LEU A 160 4.44 18.62 3.94
N LYS A 161 4.05 18.88 5.19
CA LYS A 161 4.96 19.49 6.19
C LYS A 161 6.18 18.60 6.46
N GLN A 162 5.96 17.29 6.64
CA GLN A 162 7.04 16.32 6.82
C GLN A 162 7.97 16.26 5.61
N LEU A 163 7.39 16.23 4.40
CA LEU A 163 8.16 16.23 3.15
C LEU A 163 9.04 17.48 3.01
N ASN A 164 8.55 18.64 3.45
CA ASN A 164 9.29 19.91 3.42
C ASN A 164 10.37 20.00 4.50
N GLN A 165 10.16 19.41 5.66
CA GLN A 165 11.07 19.53 6.79
C GLN A 165 12.13 18.42 6.84
N ASN A 166 11.73 17.18 6.58
CA ASN A 166 12.59 16.01 6.72
C ASN A 166 12.13 14.87 5.79
N PRO A 167 12.30 15.03 4.46
CA PRO A 167 11.93 14.01 3.49
C PRO A 167 12.73 12.72 3.70
N SER A 168 12.11 11.57 3.42
CA SER A 168 12.84 10.30 3.35
C SER A 168 13.89 10.36 2.24
N VAL A 169 14.94 9.52 2.34
CA VAL A 169 16.06 9.52 1.39
C VAL A 169 15.59 9.37 -0.06
N GLY A 170 14.65 8.46 -0.32
CA GLY A 170 14.08 8.25 -1.67
C GLY A 170 13.31 9.47 -2.17
N LEU A 171 12.41 10.03 -1.37
CA LEU A 171 11.66 11.23 -1.74
C LEU A 171 12.58 12.45 -1.93
N LYS A 172 13.63 12.57 -1.12
CA LYS A 172 14.63 13.63 -1.32
C LYS A 172 15.32 13.51 -2.68
N ALA A 173 15.74 12.30 -3.05
CA ALA A 173 16.36 12.08 -4.36
C ALA A 173 15.40 12.43 -5.53
N ILE A 174 14.12 12.07 -5.42
CA ILE A 174 13.12 12.43 -6.43
C ILE A 174 12.89 13.94 -6.48
N VAL A 175 12.81 14.61 -5.34
CA VAL A 175 12.72 16.08 -5.24
C VAL A 175 13.90 16.75 -5.95
N ASP A 176 15.11 16.22 -5.73
CA ASP A 176 16.34 16.72 -6.39
C ASP A 176 16.29 16.54 -7.92
N VAL A 177 15.89 15.36 -8.39
CA VAL A 177 15.69 15.06 -9.83
C VAL A 177 14.60 15.93 -10.44
N CYS A 178 13.57 16.30 -9.66
CA CYS A 178 12.53 17.22 -10.10
C CYS A 178 12.98 18.69 -10.19
N GLY A 179 14.18 19.01 -9.73
CA GLY A 179 14.67 20.40 -9.64
C GLY A 179 13.91 21.23 -8.60
N LEU A 180 13.43 20.59 -7.53
CA LEU A 180 12.60 21.21 -6.50
C LEU A 180 13.33 21.45 -5.18
N SER A 181 14.62 21.12 -5.11
CA SER A 181 15.43 21.23 -3.90
C SER A 181 15.57 22.68 -3.43
N GLY A 182 15.57 22.87 -2.12
CA GLY A 182 15.82 24.16 -1.49
C GLY A 182 14.64 25.15 -1.49
N ARG A 183 13.44 24.69 -1.85
CA ARG A 183 12.21 25.47 -1.77
C ARG A 183 11.08 24.68 -1.13
N GLU A 184 10.09 25.38 -0.61
CA GLU A 184 8.90 24.76 -0.05
C GLU A 184 8.05 24.14 -1.17
N LEU A 185 7.73 22.86 -1.01
CA LEU A 185 6.91 22.10 -1.94
C LEU A 185 5.43 22.33 -1.63
N SER A 186 4.62 22.37 -2.69
CA SER A 186 3.16 22.42 -2.64
C SER A 186 2.54 21.08 -3.06
N MET A 187 1.26 20.86 -2.72
CA MET A 187 0.51 19.69 -3.21
C MET A 187 0.50 19.61 -4.75
N SER A 188 0.40 20.75 -5.44
CA SER A 188 0.47 20.78 -6.91
C SER A 188 1.78 20.23 -7.46
N GLU A 189 2.89 20.44 -6.78
CA GLU A 189 4.18 19.91 -7.21
C GLU A 189 4.31 18.41 -6.98
N ILE A 190 3.68 17.89 -5.92
CA ILE A 190 3.56 16.45 -5.71
C ILE A 190 2.75 15.84 -6.85
N ILE A 191 1.56 16.38 -7.13
CA ILE A 191 0.64 15.88 -8.17
C ILE A 191 1.29 15.91 -9.56
N PHE A 192 1.88 17.04 -9.95
CA PHE A 192 2.27 17.28 -11.34
C PHE A 192 3.75 17.04 -11.63
N LYS A 193 4.60 16.89 -10.62
CA LYS A 193 6.04 16.70 -10.82
C LYS A 193 6.61 15.46 -10.14
N ILE A 194 6.25 15.17 -8.90
CA ILE A 194 6.77 14.03 -8.14
C ILE A 194 6.02 12.75 -8.54
N GLY A 195 4.70 12.72 -8.38
CA GLY A 195 3.86 11.55 -8.69
C GLY A 195 4.09 10.98 -10.10
N PRO A 196 4.05 11.82 -11.18
CA PRO A 196 4.30 11.31 -12.53
C PRO A 196 5.68 10.68 -12.73
N ARG A 197 6.71 11.10 -11.98
CA ARG A 197 8.05 10.50 -12.07
C ARG A 197 8.13 9.15 -11.38
N ILE A 198 7.48 9.00 -10.23
CA ILE A 198 7.37 7.70 -9.56
C ILE A 198 6.59 6.74 -10.47
N ASN A 199 5.45 7.17 -11.02
CA ASN A 199 4.69 6.39 -12.01
C ASN A 199 5.49 6.04 -13.27
N ALA A 200 6.35 6.95 -13.73
CA ALA A 200 7.18 6.71 -14.90
C ALA A 200 8.28 5.67 -14.63
N SER A 201 8.87 5.64 -13.43
CA SER A 201 9.87 4.62 -13.07
C SER A 201 9.26 3.22 -13.05
N GLY A 202 8.05 3.05 -12.50
CA GLY A 202 7.30 1.80 -12.56
C GLY A 202 6.84 1.38 -13.97
N ARG A 203 6.91 2.31 -14.96
CA ARG A 203 6.61 2.02 -16.37
C ARG A 203 7.83 1.67 -17.21
N MET A 204 9.01 2.06 -16.76
CA MET A 204 10.28 1.84 -17.50
C MET A 204 11.10 0.70 -16.92
N GLU A 205 10.96 0.47 -15.61
CA GLU A 205 11.67 -0.56 -14.83
C GLU A 205 10.72 -1.13 -13.76
N CYS A 206 11.16 -2.15 -13.05
CA CYS A 206 10.36 -2.75 -11.98
C CYS A 206 10.11 -1.72 -10.86
N GLY A 207 8.87 -1.58 -10.41
CA GLY A 207 8.47 -0.68 -9.31
C GLY A 207 9.22 -0.89 -7.98
N LYS A 208 9.99 -1.99 -7.85
CA LYS A 208 10.88 -2.27 -6.71
C LYS A 208 12.08 -1.31 -6.62
N GLU A 209 12.43 -0.65 -7.71
CA GLU A 209 13.56 0.29 -7.78
C GLU A 209 13.14 1.75 -7.57
N SER A 210 11.84 2.00 -7.46
CA SER A 210 11.26 3.31 -7.18
C SER A 210 11.15 3.55 -5.68
#